data_d06860785c5f409499d7ac4f389b766f
#
_entry.id   d06860785c5f409499d7ac4f389b766f
#
_cell.length_a   1.000
_cell.length_b   1.000
_cell.length_c   1.000
_cell.angle_alpha   90.00
_cell.angle_beta   90.00
_cell.angle_gamma   90.00
#
_symmetry.space_group_name_H-M   'P 1'
#
loop_
_entity.id
_entity.type
_entity.pdbx_description
1 polymer ?
#
loop_
_entity_poly.entity_id
_entity_poly.type
_entity_poly.pdbx_seq_one_letter_code
_entity_poly.pdbx_strand_id
1 'polypeptide(L)'
;GVIMGTPFNLQNRKMLFSNYANHIKGVGNFITGADVGLTIEDLVVMRKTNSSIVGLKGDPVRFTALGMYCSIQLCLGEIFGSEDISNRTFAIQGLGNIGIAILHLIYGRAKRIVVADIDDGQVQIAKSLFPNIEIISSTEIHKVKVDVFSPCAMGGILHDLSIQRLR
;
A
#
# COMPACT_ATOMS: atom_id res chain seq x y z
N GLY A 1 -5.24 10.61 13.79
CA GLY A 1 -6.58 10.38 14.34
C GLY A 1 -7.28 9.23 13.65
N VAL A 2 -8.24 8.63 14.33
CA VAL A 2 -9.06 7.53 13.78
C VAL A 2 -10.52 7.95 13.81
N ILE A 3 -11.21 7.79 12.67
CA ILE A 3 -12.66 7.96 12.59
C ILE A 3 -13.27 6.56 12.60
N MET A 4 -14.07 6.27 13.63
CA MET A 4 -14.75 4.98 13.76
C MET A 4 -15.93 4.92 12.80
N GLY A 5 -15.95 3.91 11.92
CA GLY A 5 -17.02 3.69 10.95
C GLY A 5 -16.54 2.99 9.69
N THR A 6 -17.46 2.65 8.80
CA THR A 6 -17.15 2.10 7.48
C THR A 6 -16.85 3.24 6.51
N PRO A 7 -15.63 3.36 5.98
CA PRO A 7 -15.21 4.51 5.18
C PRO A 7 -15.99 4.67 3.85
N PHE A 8 -16.65 3.61 3.38
CA PHE A 8 -17.33 3.60 2.08
C PHE A 8 -18.80 4.04 2.11
N ASN A 9 -19.44 4.07 3.28
CA ASN A 9 -20.88 4.37 3.43
C ASN A 9 -21.16 5.61 4.30
N LEU A 10 -20.23 6.56 4.38
CA LEU A 10 -20.41 7.76 5.17
C LEU A 10 -21.36 8.73 4.45
N GLN A 11 -22.61 8.77 4.91
CA GLN A 11 -23.51 9.87 4.55
C GLN A 11 -22.88 11.19 4.98
N ASN A 12 -22.90 12.21 4.10
CA ASN A 12 -22.30 13.51 4.36
C ASN A 12 -20.77 13.51 4.62
N ARG A 13 -20.03 12.70 3.87
CA ARG A 13 -18.56 12.60 3.94
C ARG A 13 -17.87 13.98 3.99
N LYS A 14 -18.30 14.93 3.14
CA LYS A 14 -17.76 16.30 3.12
C LYS A 14 -17.94 17.02 4.47
N MET A 15 -19.11 16.90 5.09
CA MET A 15 -19.38 17.53 6.38
C MET A 15 -18.55 16.89 7.48
N LEU A 16 -18.41 15.55 7.48
CA LEU A 16 -17.58 14.83 8.42
C LEU A 16 -16.15 15.33 8.41
N PHE A 17 -15.52 15.38 7.23
CA PHE A 17 -14.12 15.79 7.10
C PHE A 17 -13.92 17.29 7.33
N SER A 18 -14.89 18.14 7.00
CA SER A 18 -14.85 19.55 7.38
C SER A 18 -14.88 19.73 8.90
N ASN A 19 -15.76 19.02 9.60
CA ASN A 19 -15.89 19.06 11.07
C ASN A 19 -14.63 18.49 11.72
N TYR A 20 -14.10 17.37 11.23
CA TYR A 20 -12.84 16.81 11.70
C TYR A 20 -11.69 17.81 11.56
N ALA A 21 -11.52 18.42 10.38
CA ALA A 21 -10.49 19.41 10.14
C ALA A 21 -10.60 20.64 11.05
N ASN A 22 -11.85 21.08 11.34
CA ASN A 22 -12.09 22.18 12.27
C ASN A 22 -11.73 21.78 13.72
N HIS A 23 -12.07 20.56 14.12
CA HIS A 23 -11.76 20.05 15.46
C HIS A 23 -10.25 19.98 15.70
N ILE A 24 -9.48 19.45 14.75
CA ILE A 24 -8.03 19.31 14.89
C ILE A 24 -7.26 20.63 14.68
N LYS A 25 -7.88 21.69 14.14
CA LYS A 25 -7.24 23.00 13.91
C LYS A 25 -6.69 23.63 15.20
N GLY A 26 -7.32 23.35 16.34
CA GLY A 26 -6.89 23.83 17.65
C GLY A 26 -5.95 22.88 18.40
N VAL A 27 -5.58 21.75 17.82
CA VAL A 27 -4.74 20.75 18.49
C VAL A 27 -3.27 21.00 18.15
N GLY A 28 -2.65 21.98 18.79
CA GLY A 28 -1.20 22.24 18.81
C GLY A 28 -0.45 21.86 17.54
N ASN A 29 0.55 21.00 17.67
CA ASN A 29 1.41 20.55 16.57
C ASN A 29 0.86 19.34 15.78
N PHE A 30 -0.46 19.10 15.78
CA PHE A 30 -1.04 18.00 15.05
C PHE A 30 -1.18 18.33 13.55
N ILE A 31 -0.45 17.59 12.73
CA ILE A 31 -0.50 17.67 11.26
C ILE A 31 -1.04 16.33 10.75
N THR A 32 -2.03 16.38 9.88
CA THR A 32 -2.61 15.16 9.25
C THR A 32 -2.60 15.28 7.73
N GLY A 33 -2.65 14.14 7.05
CA GLY A 33 -2.58 14.06 5.59
C GLY A 33 -3.24 12.80 5.06
N ALA A 34 -2.81 12.36 3.87
CA ALA A 34 -3.30 11.15 3.24
C ALA A 34 -3.02 9.92 4.10
N ASP A 35 -4.04 9.09 4.29
CA ASP A 35 -3.96 7.84 5.05
C ASP A 35 -5.10 6.90 4.62
N VAL A 36 -5.16 5.72 5.25
CA VAL A 36 -6.17 4.69 4.96
C VAL A 36 -7.60 5.26 5.06
N GLY A 37 -8.39 5.01 4.02
CA GLY A 37 -9.78 5.45 3.94
C GLY A 37 -10.00 6.90 3.55
N LEU A 38 -8.95 7.70 3.30
CA LEU A 38 -9.04 9.07 2.81
C LEU A 38 -8.86 9.13 1.28
N THR A 39 -9.66 9.99 0.65
CA THR A 39 -9.49 10.37 -0.76
C THR A 39 -8.84 11.74 -0.89
N ILE A 40 -8.38 12.08 -2.07
CA ILE A 40 -7.86 13.43 -2.37
C ILE A 40 -8.95 14.49 -2.16
N GLU A 41 -10.21 14.19 -2.51
CA GLU A 41 -11.35 15.08 -2.32
C GLU A 41 -11.57 15.38 -0.83
N ASP A 42 -11.39 14.40 0.05
CA ASP A 42 -11.48 14.60 1.50
C ASP A 42 -10.40 15.57 1.99
N LEU A 43 -9.15 15.37 1.53
CA LEU A 43 -8.06 16.27 1.87
C LEU A 43 -8.30 17.69 1.36
N VAL A 44 -8.89 17.85 0.16
CA VAL A 44 -9.28 19.17 -0.38
C VAL A 44 -10.31 19.82 0.53
N VAL A 45 -11.33 19.07 0.98
CA VAL A 45 -12.35 19.57 1.92
C VAL A 45 -11.71 19.99 3.23
N MET A 46 -10.88 19.14 3.82
CA MET A 46 -10.17 19.40 5.07
C MET A 46 -9.26 20.62 4.98
N ARG A 47 -8.50 20.76 3.89
CA ARG A 47 -7.56 21.87 3.66
C ARG A 47 -8.24 23.25 3.61
N LYS A 48 -9.49 23.31 3.12
CA LYS A 48 -10.28 24.56 3.14
C LYS A 48 -10.53 25.07 4.55
N THR A 49 -10.65 24.16 5.51
CA THR A 49 -10.94 24.48 6.91
C THR A 49 -9.67 24.63 7.75
N ASN A 50 -8.65 23.82 7.48
CA ASN A 50 -7.41 23.76 8.24
C ASN A 50 -6.19 23.76 7.31
N SER A 51 -5.39 24.84 7.37
CA SER A 51 -4.20 25.02 6.53
C SER A 51 -3.04 24.07 6.88
N SER A 52 -3.09 23.37 8.00
CA SER A 52 -2.08 22.38 8.42
C SER A 52 -2.29 21.00 7.81
N ILE A 53 -3.32 20.79 7.00
CA ILE A 53 -3.53 19.52 6.26
C ILE A 53 -2.47 19.40 5.16
N VAL A 54 -1.78 18.27 5.09
CA VAL A 54 -0.74 17.97 4.11
C VAL A 54 -1.16 16.85 3.14
N GLY A 55 -0.33 16.56 2.13
CA GLY A 55 -0.58 15.45 1.20
C GLY A 55 -1.36 15.82 -0.06
N LEU A 56 -1.67 17.10 -0.29
CA LEU A 56 -2.28 17.59 -1.55
C LEU A 56 -1.25 17.88 -2.65
N LYS A 57 0.02 17.97 -2.29
CA LYS A 57 1.14 18.18 -3.23
C LYS A 57 2.14 17.05 -3.05
N GLY A 58 2.70 16.60 -4.17
CA GLY A 58 3.65 15.49 -4.20
C GLY A 58 2.96 14.15 -4.45
N ASP A 59 3.75 13.10 -4.47
CA ASP A 59 3.31 11.73 -4.69
C ASP A 59 3.85 10.84 -3.56
N PRO A 60 3.18 10.81 -2.40
CA PRO A 60 3.64 10.02 -1.25
C PRO A 60 3.67 8.52 -1.56
N VAL A 61 2.77 8.03 -2.42
CA VAL A 61 2.71 6.63 -2.84
C VAL A 61 4.00 6.24 -3.57
N ARG A 62 4.40 7.05 -4.55
CA ARG A 62 5.63 6.83 -5.32
C ARG A 62 6.87 6.82 -4.42
N PHE A 63 6.99 7.79 -3.52
CA PHE A 63 8.15 7.87 -2.63
C PHE A 63 8.17 6.73 -1.61
N THR A 64 7.03 6.30 -1.09
CA THR A 64 6.92 5.14 -0.21
C THR A 64 7.35 3.87 -0.95
N ALA A 65 6.83 3.64 -2.15
CA ALA A 65 7.20 2.47 -2.96
C ALA A 65 8.69 2.47 -3.34
N LEU A 66 9.26 3.64 -3.67
CA LEU A 66 10.69 3.77 -3.96
C LEU A 66 11.54 3.45 -2.73
N GLY A 67 11.19 3.98 -1.55
CA GLY A 67 11.88 3.67 -0.30
C GLY A 67 11.84 2.18 0.03
N MET A 68 10.68 1.53 -0.12
CA MET A 68 10.54 0.08 0.04
C MET A 68 11.40 -0.68 -0.97
N TYR A 69 11.40 -0.27 -2.23
CA TYR A 69 12.20 -0.90 -3.27
C TYR A 69 13.70 -0.82 -2.97
N CYS A 70 14.21 0.35 -2.59
CA CYS A 70 15.61 0.51 -2.19
C CYS A 70 15.96 -0.37 -0.97
N SER A 71 15.06 -0.44 0.02
CA SER A 71 15.26 -1.31 1.19
C SER A 71 15.30 -2.78 0.80
N ILE A 72 14.44 -3.22 -0.11
CA ILE A 72 14.46 -4.58 -0.65
C ILE A 72 15.81 -4.87 -1.33
N GLN A 73 16.32 -3.97 -2.18
CA GLN A 73 17.60 -4.15 -2.84
C GLN A 73 18.75 -4.30 -1.83
N LEU A 74 18.82 -3.44 -0.81
CA LEU A 74 19.81 -3.55 0.25
C LEU A 74 19.72 -4.90 0.99
N CYS A 75 18.51 -5.34 1.36
CA CYS A 75 18.33 -6.65 2.00
C CYS A 75 18.75 -7.81 1.09
N LEU A 76 18.47 -7.72 -0.23
CA LEU A 76 18.93 -8.73 -1.19
C LEU A 76 20.46 -8.75 -1.28
N GLY A 77 21.12 -7.59 -1.24
CA GLY A 77 22.57 -7.46 -1.16
C GLY A 77 23.15 -8.19 0.05
N GLU A 78 22.58 -7.98 1.24
CA GLU A 78 22.99 -8.61 2.48
C GLU A 78 22.76 -10.14 2.48
N ILE A 79 21.61 -10.59 1.99
CA ILE A 79 21.21 -12.01 2.07
C ILE A 79 21.85 -12.84 0.95
N PHE A 80 21.92 -12.28 -0.26
CA PHE A 80 22.29 -13.02 -1.47
C PHE A 80 23.57 -12.49 -2.15
N GLY A 81 24.23 -11.48 -1.57
CA GLY A 81 25.43 -10.86 -2.13
C GLY A 81 25.20 -10.02 -3.39
N SER A 82 23.94 -9.71 -3.74
CA SER A 82 23.60 -8.91 -4.93
C SER A 82 22.26 -8.21 -4.76
N GLU A 83 22.22 -6.91 -5.08
CA GLU A 83 21.01 -6.09 -5.12
C GLU A 83 20.18 -6.29 -6.40
N ASP A 84 20.67 -7.11 -7.34
CA ASP A 84 19.99 -7.38 -8.61
C ASP A 84 18.75 -8.24 -8.38
N ILE A 85 17.60 -7.75 -8.89
CA ILE A 85 16.31 -8.41 -8.77
C ILE A 85 16.00 -9.35 -9.94
N SER A 86 16.82 -9.39 -11.01
CA SER A 86 16.51 -10.12 -12.24
C SER A 86 16.36 -11.64 -12.04
N ASN A 87 17.02 -12.18 -11.04
CA ASN A 87 16.93 -13.59 -10.66
C ASN A 87 16.07 -13.82 -9.40
N ARG A 88 15.34 -12.81 -8.94
CA ARG A 88 14.55 -12.87 -7.70
C ARG A 88 13.06 -13.03 -7.98
N THR A 89 12.42 -13.70 -7.03
CA THR A 89 10.98 -14.00 -7.04
C THR A 89 10.28 -13.20 -5.95
N PHE A 90 9.11 -12.63 -6.28
CA PHE A 90 8.37 -11.73 -5.43
C PHE A 90 6.94 -12.23 -5.21
N ALA A 91 6.45 -12.09 -3.98
CA ALA A 91 5.03 -12.19 -3.68
C ALA A 91 4.53 -10.87 -3.10
N ILE A 92 3.46 -10.31 -3.66
CA ILE A 92 2.85 -9.06 -3.20
C ILE A 92 1.43 -9.35 -2.76
N GLN A 93 1.14 -9.14 -1.49
CA GLN A 93 -0.21 -9.27 -0.93
C GLN A 93 -0.82 -7.89 -0.72
N GLY A 94 -1.87 -7.59 -1.48
CA GLY A 94 -2.50 -6.27 -1.54
C GLY A 94 -2.10 -5.49 -2.79
N LEU A 95 -3.08 -5.19 -3.63
CA LEU A 95 -2.93 -4.49 -4.93
C LEU A 95 -3.52 -3.08 -4.88
N GLY A 96 -3.50 -2.46 -3.70
CA GLY A 96 -3.81 -1.05 -3.53
C GLY A 96 -2.70 -0.14 -4.05
N ASN A 97 -2.73 1.12 -3.66
CA ASN A 97 -1.79 2.15 -4.14
C ASN A 97 -0.32 1.73 -4.02
N ILE A 98 0.10 1.18 -2.87
CA ILE A 98 1.50 0.80 -2.64
C ILE A 98 1.85 -0.47 -3.40
N GLY A 99 0.99 -1.50 -3.39
CA GLY A 99 1.26 -2.75 -4.11
C GLY A 99 1.42 -2.54 -5.61
N ILE A 100 0.53 -1.76 -6.23
CA ILE A 100 0.63 -1.37 -7.64
C ILE A 100 1.89 -0.54 -7.90
N ALA A 101 2.25 0.40 -7.03
CA ALA A 101 3.45 1.20 -7.20
C ALA A 101 4.74 0.36 -7.11
N ILE A 102 4.78 -0.66 -6.24
CA ILE A 102 5.89 -1.63 -6.20
C ILE A 102 5.92 -2.48 -7.47
N LEU A 103 4.77 -2.94 -7.95
CA LEU A 103 4.69 -3.69 -9.21
C LEU A 103 5.31 -2.90 -10.38
N HIS A 104 5.05 -1.60 -10.50
CA HIS A 104 5.69 -0.76 -11.52
C HIS A 104 7.23 -0.74 -11.43
N LEU A 105 7.79 -0.88 -10.23
CA LEU A 105 9.24 -0.86 -10.03
C LEU A 105 9.91 -2.20 -10.35
N ILE A 106 9.20 -3.33 -10.22
CA ILE A 106 9.78 -4.67 -10.36
C ILE A 106 9.32 -5.42 -11.62
N TYR A 107 8.18 -5.02 -12.23
CA TYR A 107 7.64 -5.68 -13.41
C TYR A 107 8.60 -5.61 -14.61
N GLY A 108 8.78 -6.71 -15.31
CA GLY A 108 9.74 -6.83 -16.41
C GLY A 108 11.21 -6.89 -15.99
N ARG A 109 11.48 -6.81 -14.69
CA ARG A 109 12.83 -6.88 -14.11
C ARG A 109 13.02 -8.10 -13.20
N ALA A 110 12.02 -8.42 -12.40
CA ALA A 110 12.04 -9.60 -11.53
C ALA A 110 11.79 -10.88 -12.34
N LYS A 111 12.38 -12.00 -11.88
CA LYS A 111 12.23 -13.32 -12.50
C LYS A 111 10.79 -13.83 -12.46
N ARG A 112 10.10 -13.63 -11.35
CA ARG A 112 8.73 -14.11 -11.13
C ARG A 112 8.02 -13.18 -10.16
N ILE A 113 6.76 -12.88 -10.42
CA ILE A 113 5.93 -12.06 -9.56
C ILE A 113 4.60 -12.77 -9.34
N VAL A 114 4.27 -13.02 -8.07
CA VAL A 114 3.01 -13.60 -7.62
C VAL A 114 2.26 -12.54 -6.84
N VAL A 115 0.98 -12.37 -7.08
CA VAL A 115 0.16 -11.36 -6.43
C VAL A 115 -1.13 -11.91 -5.89
N ALA A 116 -1.67 -11.27 -4.86
CA ALA A 116 -3.00 -11.54 -4.33
C ALA A 116 -3.66 -10.28 -3.80
N ASP A 117 -4.96 -10.19 -3.95
CA ASP A 117 -5.83 -9.24 -3.27
C ASP A 117 -7.16 -9.92 -2.93
N ILE A 118 -7.90 -9.36 -1.98
CA ILE A 118 -9.27 -9.78 -1.65
C ILE A 118 -10.31 -9.11 -2.56
N ASP A 119 -9.93 -8.05 -3.25
CA ASP A 119 -10.75 -7.30 -4.21
C ASP A 119 -10.44 -7.76 -5.63
N ASP A 120 -11.38 -8.50 -6.23
CA ASP A 120 -11.26 -8.97 -7.62
C ASP A 120 -11.10 -7.83 -8.62
N GLY A 121 -11.65 -6.65 -8.34
CA GLY A 121 -11.48 -5.46 -9.19
C GLY A 121 -10.01 -5.02 -9.22
N GLN A 122 -9.33 -4.97 -8.08
CA GLN A 122 -7.90 -4.66 -8.01
C GLN A 122 -7.06 -5.73 -8.72
N VAL A 123 -7.43 -7.01 -8.60
CA VAL A 123 -6.76 -8.10 -9.32
C VAL A 123 -6.88 -7.91 -10.83
N GLN A 124 -8.07 -7.57 -11.34
CA GLN A 124 -8.27 -7.34 -12.78
C GLN A 124 -7.50 -6.12 -13.29
N ILE A 125 -7.46 -5.03 -12.51
CA ILE A 125 -6.66 -3.84 -12.85
C ILE A 125 -5.17 -4.23 -12.92
N ALA A 126 -4.65 -4.92 -11.90
CA ALA A 126 -3.26 -5.35 -11.89
C ALA A 126 -2.94 -6.27 -13.08
N LYS A 127 -3.83 -7.22 -13.41
CA LYS A 127 -3.64 -8.12 -14.55
C LYS A 127 -3.63 -7.40 -15.90
N SER A 128 -4.45 -6.37 -16.04
CA SER A 128 -4.47 -5.54 -17.27
C SER A 128 -3.20 -4.72 -17.44
N LEU A 129 -2.65 -4.19 -16.35
CA LEU A 129 -1.41 -3.40 -16.35
C LEU A 129 -0.15 -4.27 -16.47
N PHE A 130 -0.19 -5.47 -15.90
CA PHE A 130 0.95 -6.39 -15.78
C PHE A 130 0.56 -7.81 -16.23
N PRO A 131 0.44 -8.09 -17.53
CA PRO A 131 -0.11 -9.35 -18.03
C PRO A 131 0.60 -10.63 -17.56
N ASN A 132 1.91 -10.54 -17.25
CA ASN A 132 2.74 -11.70 -16.92
C ASN A 132 2.86 -11.98 -15.40
N ILE A 133 2.03 -11.35 -14.55
CA ILE A 133 1.97 -11.69 -13.14
C ILE A 133 1.14 -12.95 -12.91
N GLU A 134 1.53 -13.73 -11.90
CA GLU A 134 0.75 -14.87 -11.40
C GLU A 134 -0.23 -14.38 -10.33
N ILE A 135 -1.48 -14.80 -10.44
CA ILE A 135 -2.53 -14.46 -9.46
C ILE A 135 -2.82 -15.69 -8.62
N ILE A 136 -2.87 -15.52 -7.32
CA ILE A 136 -3.21 -16.58 -6.37
C ILE A 136 -4.20 -16.04 -5.31
N SER A 137 -4.83 -16.94 -4.58
CA SER A 137 -5.69 -16.58 -3.46
C SER A 137 -4.90 -15.85 -2.35
N SER A 138 -5.49 -14.81 -1.78
CA SER A 138 -4.93 -14.07 -0.64
C SER A 138 -4.68 -14.93 0.61
N THR A 139 -5.37 -16.07 0.73
CA THR A 139 -5.16 -17.03 1.82
C THR A 139 -3.98 -17.97 1.60
N GLU A 140 -3.47 -18.06 0.37
CA GLU A 140 -2.40 -18.99 -0.01
C GLU A 140 -1.06 -18.29 -0.31
N ILE A 141 -1.07 -16.98 -0.54
CA ILE A 141 0.12 -16.26 -1.01
C ILE A 141 1.33 -16.37 -0.07
N HIS A 142 1.10 -16.42 1.24
CA HIS A 142 2.17 -16.59 2.23
C HIS A 142 2.81 -17.98 2.26
N LYS A 143 2.24 -18.96 1.54
CA LYS A 143 2.81 -20.31 1.36
C LYS A 143 3.68 -20.41 0.12
N VAL A 144 3.65 -19.42 -0.76
CA VAL A 144 4.41 -19.45 -2.01
C VAL A 144 5.89 -19.28 -1.71
N LYS A 145 6.70 -20.16 -2.26
CA LYS A 145 8.15 -20.05 -2.16
C LYS A 145 8.64 -18.88 -3.02
N VAL A 146 9.14 -17.84 -2.39
CA VAL A 146 9.67 -16.62 -3.01
C VAL A 146 10.86 -16.08 -2.22
N ASP A 147 11.67 -15.24 -2.87
CA ASP A 147 12.79 -14.56 -2.22
C ASP A 147 12.33 -13.35 -1.40
N VAL A 148 11.27 -12.68 -1.85
CA VAL A 148 10.73 -11.47 -1.22
C VAL A 148 9.21 -11.58 -1.08
N PHE A 149 8.71 -11.46 0.15
CA PHE A 149 7.29 -11.31 0.44
C PHE A 149 7.01 -9.87 0.86
N SER A 150 6.15 -9.16 0.13
CA SER A 150 5.77 -7.76 0.37
C SER A 150 4.31 -7.66 0.82
N PRO A 151 4.06 -7.47 2.14
CA PRO A 151 2.72 -7.29 2.69
C PRO A 151 2.24 -5.85 2.46
N CYS A 152 1.46 -5.61 1.41
CA CYS A 152 0.94 -4.29 1.02
C CYS A 152 -0.57 -4.12 1.28
N ALA A 153 -1.20 -5.08 1.95
CA ALA A 153 -2.61 -5.03 2.33
C ALA A 153 -2.81 -4.37 3.71
N MET A 154 -4.06 -4.34 4.16
CA MET A 154 -4.42 -3.86 5.51
C MET A 154 -3.67 -4.64 6.60
N GLY A 155 -3.48 -4.01 7.76
CA GLY A 155 -2.79 -4.62 8.89
C GLY A 155 -3.38 -5.97 9.33
N GLY A 156 -2.54 -6.81 9.98
CA GLY A 156 -2.93 -8.11 10.51
C GLY A 156 -2.71 -9.29 9.55
N ILE A 157 -2.18 -9.09 8.33
CA ILE A 157 -1.82 -10.21 7.43
C ILE A 157 -0.58 -10.98 7.90
N LEU A 158 0.34 -10.33 8.60
CA LEU A 158 1.44 -11.01 9.28
C LEU A 158 1.05 -11.23 10.74
N HIS A 159 0.90 -12.48 11.11
CA HIS A 159 0.59 -12.96 12.45
C HIS A 159 1.24 -14.34 12.66
N ASP A 160 1.24 -14.86 13.87
CA ASP A 160 1.98 -16.08 14.23
C ASP A 160 1.79 -17.24 13.27
N LEU A 161 0.54 -17.48 12.82
CA LEU A 161 0.25 -18.58 11.89
C LEU A 161 0.71 -18.30 10.45
N SER A 162 0.62 -17.04 9.99
CA SER A 162 1.05 -16.69 8.63
C SER A 162 2.58 -16.62 8.53
N ILE A 163 3.26 -16.10 9.56
CA ILE A 163 4.72 -16.04 9.61
C ILE A 163 5.34 -17.43 9.52
N GLN A 164 4.77 -18.42 10.25
CA GLN A 164 5.24 -19.82 10.20
C GLN A 164 5.10 -20.48 8.82
N ARG A 165 4.29 -19.92 7.94
CA ARG A 165 4.02 -20.42 6.58
C ARG A 165 4.83 -19.73 5.50
N LEU A 166 5.53 -18.63 5.82
CA LEU A 166 6.45 -17.97 4.89
C LEU A 166 7.58 -18.92 4.51
N ARG A 167 7.88 -19.05 3.20
CA ARG A 167 8.84 -20.00 2.64
C ARG A 167 9.74 -19.34 1.59
#